data_d4bcabb0d59e908ae1395c918f2f6e89
#
_entry.id   d4bcabb0d59e908ae1395c918f2f6e89
#
_cell.length_a   1.000
_cell.length_b   1.000
_cell.length_c   1.000
_cell.angle_alpha   90.00
_cell.angle_beta   90.00
_cell.angle_gamma   90.00
#
_symmetry.space_group_name_H-M   'P 1'
#
loop_
_entity.id
_entity.type
_entity.pdbx_description
1 polymer ?
#
loop_
_entity_poly.entity_id
_entity_poly.type
_entity_poly.pdbx_seq_one_letter_code
_entity_poly.pdbx_strand_id
1 'polypeptide(L)'
;RNTDQRIQIGKTINPAFFYAVLLWRSFSDRCEFYLQKGVVPAEARAQAGLDVLKRQATRTVIPRFAETFIREVWEMQTRLLNPKPQQIEALAGHARFRAGFDFLLLREKSGDSTTEGMGEWWDQYQLLNADGKEAMIAKYNRQRAKSRRKQQLDPVDTRESLDIEPLVDAPEPRNRRDRRAQSKPESREPRHQGATQS
;
A
#
# COMPACT_ATOMS: atom_id res chain seq x y z
N ARG A 1 -11.38 28.43 0.53
CA ARG A 1 -11.54 29.01 -0.82
C ARG A 1 -12.41 28.15 -1.74
N ASN A 2 -12.11 26.87 -1.96
CA ASN A 2 -12.97 25.99 -2.78
C ASN A 2 -14.32 25.67 -2.11
N THR A 3 -14.33 25.51 -0.80
CA THR A 3 -15.53 25.27 0.00
C THR A 3 -16.44 26.51 -0.01
N ASP A 4 -15.85 27.68 0.18
CA ASP A 4 -16.57 28.96 0.19
C ASP A 4 -17.18 29.28 -1.17
N GLN A 5 -16.45 29.03 -2.27
CA GLN A 5 -16.96 29.16 -3.64
C GLN A 5 -18.15 28.23 -3.90
N ARG A 6 -18.12 26.99 -3.38
CA ARG A 6 -19.24 26.03 -3.54
C ARG A 6 -20.48 26.47 -2.77
N ILE A 7 -20.30 27.01 -1.56
CA ILE A 7 -21.39 27.57 -0.75
C ILE A 7 -22.01 28.77 -1.47
N GLN A 8 -21.17 29.66 -2.02
CA GLN A 8 -21.62 30.83 -2.75
C GLN A 8 -22.45 30.50 -4.00
N ILE A 9 -22.17 29.35 -4.66
CA ILE A 9 -22.96 28.87 -5.82
C ILE A 9 -24.06 27.87 -5.42
N GLY A 10 -24.43 27.83 -4.14
CA GLY A 10 -25.55 27.02 -3.64
C GLY A 10 -25.33 25.51 -3.68
N LYS A 11 -24.09 25.03 -3.82
CA LYS A 11 -23.79 23.59 -3.83
C LYS A 11 -23.61 23.08 -2.42
N THR A 12 -24.37 22.06 -2.06
CA THR A 12 -24.27 21.37 -0.76
C THR A 12 -22.90 20.68 -0.61
N ILE A 13 -22.28 20.88 0.53
CA ILE A 13 -21.02 20.21 0.87
C ILE A 13 -21.41 18.91 1.59
N ASN A 14 -20.89 17.79 1.10
CA ASN A 14 -21.07 16.51 1.77
C ASN A 14 -20.23 16.48 3.08
N PRO A 15 -20.83 16.38 4.26
CA PRO A 15 -20.07 16.31 5.52
C PRO A 15 -19.05 15.18 5.56
N ALA A 16 -19.33 14.06 4.89
CA ALA A 16 -18.40 12.93 4.80
C ALA A 16 -17.09 13.29 4.10
N PHE A 17 -17.08 14.31 3.22
CA PHE A 17 -15.86 14.80 2.61
C PHE A 17 -14.88 15.39 3.63
N PHE A 18 -15.40 16.14 4.62
CA PHE A 18 -14.55 16.67 5.69
C PHE A 18 -13.92 15.56 6.52
N TYR A 19 -14.66 14.51 6.83
CA TYR A 19 -14.09 13.34 7.51
C TYR A 19 -12.99 12.68 6.68
N ALA A 20 -13.18 12.54 5.37
CA ALA A 20 -12.15 11.99 4.48
C ALA A 20 -10.85 12.81 4.54
N VAL A 21 -10.96 14.15 4.56
CA VAL A 21 -9.81 15.06 4.65
C VAL A 21 -9.18 15.02 6.04
N LEU A 22 -9.97 15.19 7.10
CA LEU A 22 -9.45 15.27 8.48
C LEU A 22 -8.79 13.97 8.95
N LEU A 23 -9.32 12.83 8.53
CA LEU A 23 -8.79 11.52 8.92
C LEU A 23 -7.70 10.99 8.00
N TRP A 24 -7.34 11.73 6.93
CA TRP A 24 -6.36 11.29 5.94
C TRP A 24 -5.00 10.96 6.54
N ARG A 25 -4.49 11.81 7.41
CA ARG A 25 -3.19 11.56 8.07
C ARG A 25 -3.20 10.26 8.85
N SER A 26 -4.21 10.06 9.69
CA SER A 26 -4.36 8.82 10.47
C SER A 26 -4.51 7.59 9.57
N PHE A 27 -5.20 7.73 8.43
CA PHE A 27 -5.34 6.67 7.44
C PHE A 27 -4.00 6.35 6.78
N SER A 28 -3.23 7.36 6.35
CA SER A 28 -1.92 7.18 5.72
C SER A 28 -0.92 6.50 6.66
N ASP A 29 -0.82 6.99 7.90
CA ASP A 29 0.06 6.41 8.93
C ASP A 29 -0.32 4.94 9.22
N ARG A 30 -1.62 4.64 9.20
CA ARG A 30 -2.08 3.26 9.43
C ARG A 30 -1.85 2.35 8.22
N CYS A 31 -1.96 2.87 7.00
CA CYS A 31 -1.57 2.14 5.79
C CYS A 31 -0.09 1.78 5.84
N GLU A 32 0.77 2.74 6.15
CA GLU A 32 2.21 2.52 6.24
C GLU A 32 2.55 1.45 7.30
N PHE A 33 1.93 1.50 8.46
CA PHE A 33 2.07 0.47 9.49
C PHE A 33 1.78 -0.95 8.98
N TYR A 34 0.71 -1.13 8.19
CA TYR A 34 0.38 -2.44 7.63
C TYR A 34 1.35 -2.85 6.52
N LEU A 35 1.80 -1.92 5.69
CA LEU A 35 2.80 -2.18 4.64
C LEU A 35 4.12 -2.63 5.25
N GLN A 36 4.58 -2.01 6.34
CA GLN A 36 5.79 -2.41 7.07
C GLN A 36 5.67 -3.81 7.69
N LYS A 37 4.45 -4.27 7.97
CA LYS A 37 4.16 -5.65 8.39
C LYS A 37 4.06 -6.66 7.23
N GLY A 38 4.32 -6.23 6.01
CA GLY A 38 4.25 -7.10 4.82
C GLY A 38 2.84 -7.34 4.29
N VAL A 39 1.82 -6.59 4.75
CA VAL A 39 0.46 -6.71 4.22
C VAL A 39 0.39 -6.15 2.80
N VAL A 40 -0.29 -6.84 1.90
CA VAL A 40 -0.46 -6.41 0.51
C VAL A 40 -1.13 -5.03 0.45
N PRO A 41 -0.71 -4.11 -0.45
CA PRO A 41 -1.18 -2.71 -0.45
C PRO A 41 -2.70 -2.51 -0.49
N ALA A 42 -3.43 -3.34 -1.22
CA ALA A 42 -4.89 -3.24 -1.27
C ALA A 42 -5.54 -3.59 0.07
N GLU A 43 -5.05 -4.64 0.73
CA GLU A 43 -5.54 -5.08 2.04
C GLU A 43 -5.11 -4.11 3.14
N ALA A 44 -3.87 -3.60 3.09
CA ALA A 44 -3.36 -2.58 4.01
C ALA A 44 -4.28 -1.34 4.04
N ARG A 45 -4.71 -0.86 2.87
CA ARG A 45 -5.67 0.26 2.76
C ARG A 45 -7.03 -0.10 3.32
N ALA A 46 -7.53 -1.31 3.03
CA ALA A 46 -8.83 -1.76 3.53
C ALA A 46 -8.84 -1.83 5.06
N GLN A 47 -7.82 -2.46 5.66
CA GLN A 47 -7.69 -2.58 7.10
C GLN A 47 -7.47 -1.23 7.78
N ALA A 48 -6.59 -0.39 7.23
CA ALA A 48 -6.35 0.96 7.73
C ALA A 48 -7.63 1.80 7.75
N GLY A 49 -8.43 1.73 6.69
CA GLY A 49 -9.71 2.43 6.61
C GLY A 49 -10.69 1.99 7.68
N LEU A 50 -10.82 0.68 7.90
CA LEU A 50 -11.68 0.13 8.95
C LEU A 50 -11.23 0.56 10.35
N ASP A 51 -9.93 0.47 10.64
CA ASP A 51 -9.37 0.83 11.94
C ASP A 51 -9.60 2.30 12.28
N VAL A 52 -9.32 3.19 11.32
CA VAL A 52 -9.47 4.64 11.53
C VAL A 52 -10.92 5.01 11.74
N LEU A 53 -11.83 4.47 10.92
CA LEU A 53 -13.26 4.75 11.06
C LEU A 53 -13.83 4.16 12.36
N LYS A 54 -13.44 2.95 12.73
CA LYS A 54 -13.82 2.34 14.01
C LYS A 54 -13.35 3.18 15.22
N ARG A 55 -12.10 3.67 15.18
CA ARG A 55 -11.57 4.57 16.22
C ARG A 55 -12.34 5.89 16.27
N GLN A 56 -12.68 6.47 15.12
CA GLN A 56 -13.46 7.70 15.07
C GLN A 56 -14.89 7.50 15.58
N ALA A 57 -15.51 6.36 15.28
CA ALA A 57 -16.86 6.03 15.72
C ALA A 57 -17.03 5.99 17.26
N THR A 58 -15.93 5.78 18.01
CA THR A 58 -15.97 5.89 19.48
C THR A 58 -16.13 7.32 20.00
N ARG A 59 -15.87 8.32 19.13
CA ARG A 59 -15.92 9.75 19.47
C ARG A 59 -17.10 10.47 18.81
N THR A 60 -17.46 10.04 17.63
CA THR A 60 -18.50 10.69 16.81
C THR A 60 -19.21 9.64 15.97
N VAL A 61 -20.53 9.63 16.00
CA VAL A 61 -21.33 8.72 15.17
C VAL A 61 -21.12 9.07 13.69
N ILE A 62 -20.56 8.14 12.92
CA ILE A 62 -20.42 8.25 11.46
C ILE A 62 -21.47 7.31 10.84
N PRO A 63 -22.45 7.83 10.07
CA PRO A 63 -23.40 7.00 9.35
C PRO A 63 -22.71 6.09 8.33
N ARG A 64 -23.24 4.88 8.11
CA ARG A 64 -22.66 3.90 7.16
C ARG A 64 -22.42 4.44 5.76
N PHE A 65 -23.34 5.26 5.24
CA PHE A 65 -23.15 5.86 3.92
C PHE A 65 -21.95 6.81 3.88
N ALA A 66 -21.66 7.50 4.99
CA ALA A 66 -20.50 8.37 5.13
C ALA A 66 -19.20 7.56 5.21
N GLU A 67 -19.18 6.44 5.92
CA GLU A 67 -18.02 5.54 5.97
C GLU A 67 -17.67 5.00 4.58
N THR A 68 -18.66 4.56 3.82
CA THR A 68 -18.48 4.10 2.44
C THR A 68 -17.91 5.21 1.56
N PHE A 69 -18.50 6.42 1.63
CA PHE A 69 -18.02 7.57 0.89
C PHE A 69 -16.56 7.92 1.23
N ILE A 70 -16.19 7.95 2.51
CA ILE A 70 -14.84 8.26 2.98
C ILE A 70 -13.83 7.26 2.40
N ARG A 71 -14.12 5.96 2.49
CA ARG A 71 -13.24 4.91 1.96
C ARG A 71 -13.08 5.00 0.43
N GLU A 72 -14.18 5.27 -0.28
CA GLU A 72 -14.14 5.46 -1.74
C GLU A 72 -13.31 6.69 -2.14
N VAL A 73 -13.37 7.79 -1.38
CA VAL A 73 -12.53 8.98 -1.62
C VAL A 73 -11.05 8.66 -1.36
N TRP A 74 -10.72 7.90 -0.32
CA TRP A 74 -9.35 7.47 -0.05
C TRP A 74 -8.81 6.52 -1.12
N GLU A 75 -9.60 5.55 -1.56
CA GLU A 75 -9.20 4.66 -2.65
C GLU A 75 -9.01 5.44 -3.97
N MET A 76 -9.84 6.46 -4.20
CA MET A 76 -9.71 7.33 -5.35
C MET A 76 -8.36 8.06 -5.38
N GLN A 77 -7.74 8.41 -4.23
CA GLN A 77 -6.41 9.01 -4.19
C GLN A 77 -5.37 8.13 -4.88
N THR A 78 -5.34 6.83 -4.56
CA THR A 78 -4.42 5.88 -5.18
C THR A 78 -4.63 5.77 -6.69
N ARG A 79 -5.89 5.76 -7.14
CA ARG A 79 -6.25 5.65 -8.56
C ARG A 79 -5.92 6.92 -9.34
N LEU A 80 -6.09 8.09 -8.73
CA LEU A 80 -5.80 9.38 -9.36
C LEU A 80 -4.30 9.66 -9.44
N LEU A 81 -3.50 9.20 -8.48
CA LEU A 81 -2.05 9.36 -8.49
C LEU A 81 -1.37 8.51 -9.57
N ASN A 82 -1.85 7.29 -9.78
CA ASN A 82 -1.25 6.35 -10.73
C ASN A 82 -2.29 5.74 -11.68
N PRO A 83 -2.98 6.56 -12.50
CA PRO A 83 -4.00 6.05 -13.38
C PRO A 83 -3.40 5.16 -14.46
N LYS A 84 -4.11 4.07 -14.77
CA LYS A 84 -3.78 3.26 -15.97
C LYS A 84 -4.26 4.04 -17.20
N PRO A 85 -3.45 4.23 -18.25
CA PRO A 85 -3.84 5.01 -19.43
C PRO A 85 -5.21 4.63 -20.02
N GLN A 86 -5.50 3.33 -20.09
CA GLN A 86 -6.76 2.81 -20.61
C GLN A 86 -7.98 3.05 -19.71
N GLN A 87 -7.76 3.48 -18.47
CA GLN A 87 -8.81 3.68 -17.47
C GLN A 87 -9.03 5.15 -17.12
N ILE A 88 -8.25 6.08 -17.70
CA ILE A 88 -8.30 7.51 -17.37
C ILE A 88 -9.70 8.08 -17.63
N GLU A 89 -10.26 7.81 -18.80
CA GLU A 89 -11.59 8.31 -19.18
C GLU A 89 -12.69 7.73 -18.28
N ALA A 90 -12.67 6.41 -18.06
CA ALA A 90 -13.60 5.75 -17.16
C ALA A 90 -13.47 6.27 -15.71
N LEU A 91 -12.24 6.58 -15.28
CA LEU A 91 -11.98 7.15 -13.96
C LEU A 91 -12.52 8.58 -13.85
N ALA A 92 -12.38 9.40 -14.88
CA ALA A 92 -12.95 10.74 -14.96
C ALA A 92 -14.49 10.74 -14.91
N GLY A 93 -15.13 9.70 -15.46
CA GLY A 93 -16.58 9.48 -15.39
C GLY A 93 -17.09 8.83 -14.10
N HIS A 94 -16.20 8.46 -13.18
CA HIS A 94 -16.59 7.76 -11.97
C HIS A 94 -17.36 8.68 -10.99
N ALA A 95 -18.42 8.16 -10.34
CA ALA A 95 -19.27 8.94 -9.43
C ALA A 95 -18.51 9.64 -8.28
N ARG A 96 -17.38 9.10 -7.85
CA ARG A 96 -16.53 9.67 -6.80
C ARG A 96 -15.36 10.49 -7.34
N PHE A 97 -15.23 10.58 -8.67
CA PHE A 97 -14.12 11.33 -9.27
C PHE A 97 -14.02 12.76 -8.75
N ARG A 98 -15.14 13.48 -8.75
CA ARG A 98 -15.15 14.88 -8.31
C ARG A 98 -14.66 15.06 -6.88
N ALA A 99 -15.13 14.24 -5.94
CA ALA A 99 -14.70 14.33 -4.56
C ALA A 99 -13.22 13.90 -4.39
N GLY A 100 -12.80 12.83 -5.07
CA GLY A 100 -11.41 12.39 -5.08
C GLY A 100 -10.46 13.45 -5.65
N PHE A 101 -10.85 14.08 -6.77
CA PHE A 101 -10.09 15.13 -7.42
C PHE A 101 -10.00 16.40 -6.57
N ASP A 102 -11.12 16.87 -6.01
CA ASP A 102 -11.12 18.04 -5.10
C ASP A 102 -10.18 17.78 -3.89
N PHE A 103 -10.15 16.56 -3.38
CA PHE A 103 -9.25 16.18 -2.30
C PHE A 103 -7.78 16.12 -2.77
N LEU A 104 -7.50 15.56 -3.93
CA LEU A 104 -6.16 15.52 -4.51
C LEU A 104 -5.59 16.93 -4.71
N LEU A 105 -6.38 17.85 -5.27
CA LEU A 105 -6.00 19.26 -5.39
C LEU A 105 -5.75 19.93 -4.05
N LEU A 106 -6.53 19.59 -3.03
CA LEU A 106 -6.34 20.13 -1.68
C LEU A 106 -5.01 19.67 -1.09
N ARG A 107 -4.67 18.39 -1.23
CA ARG A 107 -3.37 17.82 -0.83
C ARG A 107 -2.21 18.51 -1.54
N GLU A 108 -2.29 18.64 -2.87
CA GLU A 108 -1.25 19.27 -3.68
C GLU A 108 -1.04 20.74 -3.29
N LYS A 109 -2.12 21.50 -3.10
CA LYS A 109 -2.06 22.89 -2.65
C LYS A 109 -1.54 23.05 -1.22
N SER A 110 -1.64 22.01 -0.39
CA SER A 110 -1.07 22.01 0.96
C SER A 110 0.41 21.62 0.99
N GLY A 111 1.02 21.33 -0.16
CA GLY A 111 2.44 20.99 -0.27
C GLY A 111 2.75 19.50 -0.12
N ASP A 112 1.75 18.63 -0.29
CA ASP A 112 1.96 17.18 -0.27
C ASP A 112 2.72 16.75 -1.55
N SER A 113 4.01 16.50 -1.42
CA SER A 113 4.88 16.11 -2.53
C SER A 113 4.52 14.75 -3.14
N THR A 114 3.77 13.91 -2.43
CA THR A 114 3.35 12.59 -2.94
C THR A 114 2.31 12.67 -4.05
N THR A 115 1.76 13.85 -4.30
CA THR A 115 0.80 14.10 -5.40
C THR A 115 1.47 14.19 -6.77
N GLU A 116 2.77 14.49 -6.82
CA GLU A 116 3.59 14.54 -8.04
C GLU A 116 2.98 15.39 -9.18
N GLY A 117 2.21 16.45 -8.84
CA GLY A 117 1.54 17.31 -9.82
C GLY A 117 0.31 16.69 -10.49
N MET A 118 -0.17 15.56 -9.97
CA MET A 118 -1.33 14.87 -10.56
C MET A 118 -2.64 15.65 -10.37
N GLY A 119 -2.74 16.50 -9.35
CA GLY A 119 -3.89 17.39 -9.18
C GLY A 119 -4.01 18.39 -10.33
N GLU A 120 -2.92 19.06 -10.67
CA GLU A 120 -2.87 19.97 -11.82
C GLU A 120 -3.07 19.21 -13.14
N TRP A 121 -2.50 18.01 -13.28
CA TRP A 121 -2.69 17.17 -14.46
C TRP A 121 -4.18 16.86 -14.69
N TRP A 122 -4.91 16.46 -13.66
CA TRP A 122 -6.35 16.18 -13.77
C TRP A 122 -7.17 17.44 -14.02
N ASP A 123 -6.77 18.60 -13.47
CA ASP A 123 -7.42 19.88 -13.72
C ASP A 123 -7.36 20.25 -15.20
N GLN A 124 -6.16 20.17 -15.79
CA GLN A 124 -5.95 20.39 -17.22
C GLN A 124 -6.73 19.39 -18.08
N TYR A 125 -6.71 18.09 -17.72
CA TYR A 125 -7.42 17.05 -18.45
C TYR A 125 -8.92 17.34 -18.56
N GLN A 126 -9.56 17.82 -17.51
CA GLN A 126 -10.99 18.14 -17.52
C GLN A 126 -11.36 19.29 -18.46
N LEU A 127 -10.45 20.21 -18.75
CA LEU A 127 -10.68 21.38 -19.59
C LEU A 127 -10.53 21.07 -21.09
N LEU A 128 -9.94 19.94 -21.45
CA LEU A 128 -9.65 19.58 -22.83
C LEU A 128 -10.89 18.98 -23.54
N ASN A 129 -10.93 19.21 -24.87
CA ASN A 129 -11.82 18.48 -25.78
C ASN A 129 -11.35 17.01 -25.99
N ALA A 130 -12.07 16.22 -26.74
CA ALA A 130 -11.77 14.80 -26.95
C ALA A 130 -10.34 14.57 -27.48
N ASP A 131 -9.96 15.29 -28.54
CA ASP A 131 -8.63 15.16 -29.16
C ASP A 131 -7.49 15.55 -28.20
N GLY A 132 -7.70 16.63 -27.45
CA GLY A 132 -6.76 17.07 -26.42
C GLY A 132 -6.58 16.06 -25.28
N LYS A 133 -7.67 15.42 -24.85
CA LYS A 133 -7.63 14.35 -23.84
C LYS A 133 -6.83 13.14 -24.33
N GLU A 134 -7.06 12.70 -25.57
CA GLU A 134 -6.32 11.60 -26.16
C GLU A 134 -4.82 11.91 -26.26
N ALA A 135 -4.47 13.10 -26.77
CA ALA A 135 -3.09 13.57 -26.84
C ALA A 135 -2.41 13.62 -25.47
N MET A 136 -3.13 14.07 -24.44
CA MET A 136 -2.63 14.16 -23.07
C MET A 136 -2.40 12.76 -22.46
N ILE A 137 -3.32 11.82 -22.69
CA ILE A 137 -3.16 10.41 -22.29
C ILE A 137 -1.95 9.78 -22.96
N ALA A 138 -1.77 10.00 -24.28
CA ALA A 138 -0.64 9.49 -25.04
C ALA A 138 0.70 10.04 -24.50
N LYS A 139 0.75 11.33 -24.14
CA LYS A 139 1.92 11.96 -23.51
C LYS A 139 2.22 11.32 -22.16
N TYR A 140 1.23 11.18 -21.31
CA TYR A 140 1.33 10.54 -20.00
C TYR A 140 1.86 9.11 -20.10
N ASN A 141 1.33 8.31 -21.03
CA ASN A 141 1.76 6.94 -21.26
C ASN A 141 3.23 6.85 -21.69
N ARG A 142 3.69 7.76 -22.58
CA ARG A 142 5.08 7.85 -22.99
C ARG A 142 6.03 8.19 -21.83
N GLN A 143 5.63 9.14 -20.98
CA GLN A 143 6.42 9.52 -19.80
C GLN A 143 6.53 8.36 -18.82
N ARG A 144 5.42 7.67 -18.53
CA ARG A 144 5.40 6.50 -17.67
C ARG A 144 6.26 5.35 -18.17
N ALA A 145 6.27 5.11 -19.48
CA ALA A 145 7.14 4.11 -20.10
C ALA A 145 8.62 4.46 -19.96
N LYS A 146 8.99 5.74 -20.10
CA LYS A 146 10.37 6.23 -19.89
C LYS A 146 10.82 6.06 -18.45
N SER A 147 9.96 6.40 -17.46
CA SER A 147 10.27 6.26 -16.04
C SER A 147 10.50 4.80 -15.66
N ARG A 148 9.66 3.88 -16.16
CA ARG A 148 9.84 2.44 -15.94
C ARG A 148 11.14 1.91 -16.51
N ARG A 149 11.54 2.35 -17.72
CA ARG A 149 12.82 1.97 -18.31
C ARG A 149 14.00 2.46 -17.49
N LYS A 150 13.93 3.69 -16.98
CA LYS A 150 14.98 4.25 -16.12
C LYS A 150 15.13 3.45 -14.83
N GLN A 151 14.03 3.11 -14.15
CA GLN A 151 14.05 2.28 -12.93
C GLN A 151 14.59 0.86 -13.16
N GLN A 152 14.48 0.32 -14.38
CA GLN A 152 15.04 -0.99 -14.73
C GLN A 152 16.52 -0.92 -15.10
N LEU A 153 17.03 0.24 -15.55
CA LEU A 153 18.44 0.44 -15.92
C LEU A 153 19.31 0.85 -14.71
N ASP A 154 18.73 1.36 -13.64
CA ASP A 154 19.40 1.61 -12.37
C ASP A 154 19.07 0.45 -11.39
N PRO A 155 19.73 -0.73 -11.50
CA PRO A 155 19.66 -1.71 -10.43
C PRO A 155 20.35 -1.05 -9.24
N VAL A 156 19.64 -0.90 -8.14
CA VAL A 156 20.23 -0.53 -6.86
C VAL A 156 21.39 -1.48 -6.65
N ASP A 157 22.62 -0.94 -6.69
CA ASP A 157 23.83 -1.65 -6.35
C ASP A 157 23.79 -1.99 -4.85
N THR A 158 23.09 -3.07 -4.53
CA THR A 158 23.02 -3.63 -3.18
C THR A 158 24.28 -4.46 -2.88
N ARG A 159 25.40 -4.09 -3.50
CA ARG A 159 26.71 -4.73 -3.27
C ARG A 159 27.65 -3.89 -2.40
N GLU A 160 27.17 -2.86 -1.77
CA GLU A 160 27.97 -2.16 -0.78
C GLU A 160 27.58 -2.63 0.63
N SER A 161 28.53 -3.22 1.31
CA SER A 161 28.56 -3.59 2.74
C SER A 161 28.20 -5.04 3.10
N LEU A 162 28.93 -6.00 2.56
CA LEU A 162 29.30 -7.19 3.33
C LEU A 162 30.82 -7.37 3.19
N ASP A 163 31.59 -6.45 3.74
CA ASP A 163 32.95 -6.73 4.21
C ASP A 163 32.81 -7.66 5.43
N ILE A 164 32.55 -8.93 5.13
CA ILE A 164 32.78 -10.00 6.11
C ILE A 164 34.27 -10.26 6.08
N GLU A 165 34.99 -9.72 7.06
CA GLU A 165 36.34 -10.18 7.34
C GLU A 165 36.35 -11.71 7.44
N PRO A 166 37.32 -12.40 6.83
CA PRO A 166 37.41 -13.85 6.96
C PRO A 166 37.78 -14.17 8.42
N LEU A 167 36.88 -14.82 9.13
CA LEU A 167 37.12 -15.38 10.45
C LEU A 167 38.18 -16.48 10.27
N VAL A 168 39.42 -16.16 10.58
CA VAL A 168 40.55 -17.08 10.70
C VAL A 168 40.27 -17.89 11.95
N ASP A 169 40.39 -19.23 11.84
CA ASP A 169 40.27 -20.28 12.83
C ASP A 169 38.92 -21.04 12.87
N ALA A 170 38.77 -21.93 11.91
CA ALA A 170 37.98 -23.14 12.07
C ALA A 170 38.92 -24.33 12.28
N PRO A 171 38.82 -25.11 13.37
CA PRO A 171 39.63 -26.30 13.56
C PRO A 171 39.22 -27.38 12.55
N GLU A 172 40.25 -28.08 11.99
CA GLU A 172 40.11 -29.16 11.02
C GLU A 172 39.13 -30.27 11.44
N PRO A 173 38.37 -30.84 10.52
CA PRO A 173 37.48 -31.97 10.83
C PRO A 173 38.29 -33.22 11.04
N ARG A 174 38.34 -33.72 12.27
CA ARG A 174 38.90 -35.01 12.64
C ARG A 174 38.27 -36.13 11.85
N ASN A 175 39.12 -36.87 11.17
CA ASN A 175 38.87 -38.00 10.30
C ASN A 175 38.02 -39.11 10.98
N ARG A 176 36.85 -39.41 10.42
CA ARG A 176 35.88 -40.43 10.91
C ARG A 176 36.30 -41.86 10.56
N ARG A 177 37.57 -42.22 10.62
CA ARG A 177 38.01 -43.61 10.29
C ARG A 177 38.39 -44.51 11.44
N ASP A 178 38.37 -44.05 12.70
CA ASP A 178 38.84 -44.86 13.84
C ASP A 178 37.77 -45.22 14.90
N ARG A 179 36.52 -45.44 14.50
CA ARG A 179 35.52 -46.02 15.40
C ARG A 179 34.80 -47.20 14.81
N ARG A 180 35.61 -48.15 14.29
CA ARG A 180 35.08 -49.48 13.91
C ARG A 180 35.93 -50.61 14.49
N ALA A 181 36.15 -50.58 15.80
CA ALA A 181 36.60 -51.75 16.53
C ALA A 181 36.22 -51.57 18.00
N GLN A 182 35.39 -52.41 18.47
CA GLN A 182 34.95 -52.63 19.86
C GLN A 182 33.48 -52.21 20.10
N SER A 183 32.61 -53.17 19.90
CA SER A 183 32.03 -54.03 20.93
C SER A 183 30.94 -54.94 20.35
N LYS A 184 31.18 -56.18 20.54
CA LYS A 184 30.33 -57.32 20.21
C LYS A 184 29.22 -57.44 21.26
N PRO A 185 28.13 -58.17 20.97
CA PRO A 185 26.90 -58.10 21.76
C PRO A 185 26.89 -59.09 22.92
N GLU A 186 26.20 -58.74 23.93
CA GLU A 186 25.78 -59.69 24.97
C GLU A 186 24.27 -59.81 25.04
N SER A 187 23.82 -60.98 24.74
CA SER A 187 22.48 -61.57 24.81
C SER A 187 22.02 -61.63 26.26
N ARG A 188 20.76 -61.40 26.52
CA ARG A 188 19.88 -62.23 27.31
C ARG A 188 18.43 -61.74 27.39
N GLU A 189 17.67 -62.64 27.19
CA GLU A 189 16.30 -63.06 27.14
C GLU A 189 15.37 -62.68 28.32
N PRO A 190 14.09 -63.09 28.26
CA PRO A 190 12.93 -62.29 28.64
C PRO A 190 12.22 -62.82 29.91
N ARG A 191 11.32 -62.01 30.47
CA ARG A 191 10.22 -62.56 31.34
C ARG A 191 9.09 -61.55 31.41
N HIS A 192 7.96 -62.00 30.88
CA HIS A 192 6.75 -62.48 31.51
C HIS A 192 5.92 -61.54 32.38
N GLN A 193 4.70 -61.30 31.86
CA GLN A 193 3.42 -61.52 32.53
C GLN A 193 2.90 -60.49 33.56
N GLY A 194 1.66 -60.14 33.34
CA GLY A 194 0.60 -60.01 34.29
C GLY A 194 -0.26 -58.79 33.93
N ALA A 195 -1.33 -58.84 33.22
CA ALA A 195 -2.68 -59.26 33.58
C ALA A 195 -3.31 -58.46 34.72
N THR A 196 -4.48 -57.98 34.42
CA THR A 196 -5.72 -57.85 35.19
C THR A 196 -6.11 -56.47 35.66
N GLN A 197 -7.20 -55.96 35.04
CA GLN A 197 -8.53 -55.66 35.62
C GLN A 197 -8.58 -54.56 36.70
N SER A 198 -9.24 -53.58 36.45
CA SER A 198 -10.64 -53.16 36.81
C SER A 198 -10.99 -51.85 36.18
#